data_62ba07f3c56c5f2d57bf4f8c8a62de51
#
_entry.id   62ba07f3c56c5f2d57bf4f8c8a62de51
#
_cell.length_a   1.000
_cell.length_b   1.000
_cell.length_c   1.000
_cell.angle_alpha   90.00
_cell.angle_beta   90.00
_cell.angle_gamma   90.00
#
_symmetry.space_group_name_H-M   'P 1'
#
loop_
_entity.id
_entity.type
_entity.pdbx_description
1 polymer ?
#
loop_
_entity_poly.entity_id
_entity_poly.type
_entity_poly.pdbx_seq_one_letter_code
_entity_poly.pdbx_strand_id
1 'polypeptide(L)'
;NHDFFFFFLNNMPTQWVRIERRLIAAAEGDFAKAFYNPWSHKRADYLERACRILMEHGVEPERACGYVENIGRDDTKAVTLPMEELVHTPVNMFTTVFIGNSQTKIIDGKLVTPRGYHI
;
A
#
# COMPACT_ATOMS: atom_id res chain seq x y z
N ASN A 1 1.18 13.46 4.78
CA ASN A 1 1.33 13.93 6.02
C ASN A 1 0.58 13.09 7.01
N HIS A 2 -0.11 13.68 7.90
CA HIS A 2 -0.79 12.91 8.95
C HIS A 2 -1.84 11.95 8.41
N ASP A 3 -2.10 11.96 7.14
CA ASP A 3 -3.12 11.10 6.56
C ASP A 3 -2.57 9.77 6.06
N PHE A 4 -1.33 9.47 6.36
CA PHE A 4 -0.71 8.20 5.95
C PHE A 4 -0.60 7.26 7.12
N PHE A 5 -0.93 5.99 6.88
CA PHE A 5 -0.58 4.89 7.77
C PHE A 5 0.63 4.20 7.19
N PHE A 6 1.62 3.93 8.04
CA PHE A 6 2.84 3.25 7.65
C PHE A 6 2.85 1.85 8.24
N PHE A 7 3.10 0.87 7.38
CA PHE A 7 3.12 -0.53 7.79
C PHE A 7 4.47 -1.13 7.48
N PHE A 8 5.04 -1.81 8.47
CA PHE A 8 6.27 -2.56 8.27
C PHE A 8 5.91 -4.04 8.31
N LEU A 9 5.85 -4.65 7.14
CA LEU A 9 5.46 -6.05 7.01
C LEU A 9 6.71 -6.90 7.06
N ASN A 10 7.07 -7.35 8.25
CA ASN A 10 8.27 -8.15 8.42
C ASN A 10 7.90 -9.56 8.85
N ASN A 11 8.89 -10.31 9.31
CA ASN A 11 8.72 -11.71 9.65
C ASN A 11 8.16 -11.95 11.04
N MET A 12 7.25 -11.14 11.47
CA MET A 12 6.74 -11.28 12.83
C MET A 12 5.28 -11.71 12.81
N PRO A 13 5.06 -12.99 12.55
CA PRO A 13 3.69 -13.48 12.39
C PRO A 13 2.82 -13.25 13.61
N THR A 14 3.41 -13.19 14.81
CA THR A 14 2.63 -12.94 16.00
C THR A 14 2.07 -11.53 16.04
N GLN A 15 2.58 -10.65 15.18
CA GLN A 15 2.09 -9.27 15.13
C GLN A 15 1.05 -9.06 14.05
N TRP A 16 0.70 -10.11 13.32
CA TRP A 16 -0.22 -9.95 12.20
C TRP A 16 -1.58 -9.44 12.65
N VAL A 17 -2.05 -9.85 13.82
CA VAL A 17 -3.35 -9.39 14.31
C VAL A 17 -3.34 -7.87 14.48
N ARG A 18 -2.25 -7.30 14.97
CA ARG A 18 -2.14 -5.86 15.09
C ARG A 18 -2.15 -5.17 13.74
N ILE A 19 -1.41 -5.75 12.79
CA ILE A 19 -1.36 -5.20 11.45
C ILE A 19 -2.75 -5.23 10.84
N GLU A 20 -3.46 -6.33 11.02
CA GLU A 20 -4.80 -6.46 10.48
C GLU A 20 -5.74 -5.38 11.05
N ARG A 21 -5.68 -5.15 12.36
CA ARG A 21 -6.51 -4.11 12.97
C ARG A 21 -6.21 -2.74 12.40
N ARG A 22 -4.94 -2.45 12.18
CA ARG A 22 -4.55 -1.17 11.63
C ARG A 22 -4.96 -1.03 10.18
N LEU A 23 -4.90 -2.12 9.42
CA LEU A 23 -5.38 -2.10 8.04
C LEU A 23 -6.86 -1.77 7.99
N ILE A 24 -7.65 -2.40 8.85
CA ILE A 24 -9.08 -2.14 8.90
C ILE A 24 -9.33 -0.68 9.27
N ALA A 25 -8.62 -0.17 10.26
CA ALA A 25 -8.78 1.21 10.67
C ALA A 25 -8.40 2.17 9.55
N ALA A 26 -7.34 1.86 8.82
CA ALA A 26 -6.91 2.70 7.71
C ALA A 26 -7.94 2.69 6.58
N ALA A 27 -8.55 1.53 6.32
CA ALA A 27 -9.57 1.44 5.29
C ALA A 27 -10.82 2.23 5.69
N GLU A 28 -11.27 2.05 6.93
CA GLU A 28 -12.48 2.71 7.40
C GLU A 28 -12.29 4.20 7.55
N GLY A 29 -11.09 4.64 7.89
CA GLY A 29 -10.79 6.06 8.00
C GLY A 29 -10.37 6.71 6.71
N ASP A 30 -10.33 5.94 5.63
CA ASP A 30 -9.96 6.43 4.31
C ASP A 30 -8.55 7.03 4.29
N PHE A 31 -7.61 6.40 4.98
CA PHE A 31 -6.23 6.86 4.99
C PHE A 31 -5.45 6.28 3.82
N ALA A 32 -4.50 7.05 3.30
CA ALA A 32 -3.50 6.51 2.39
C ALA A 32 -2.54 5.64 3.20
N LYS A 33 -1.98 4.62 2.56
CA LYS A 33 -1.16 3.62 3.25
C LYS A 33 0.16 3.44 2.53
N ALA A 34 1.21 3.23 3.29
CA ALA A 34 2.52 2.91 2.75
C ALA A 34 3.03 1.65 3.43
N PHE A 35 3.52 0.70 2.63
CA PHE A 35 3.99 -0.59 3.12
C PHE A 35 5.46 -0.72 2.82
N TYR A 36 6.25 -0.91 3.86
CA TYR A 36 7.69 -1.10 3.74
C TYR A 36 8.01 -2.57 3.95
N ASN A 37 8.93 -3.09 3.15
CA ASN A 37 9.33 -4.48 3.22
C ASN A 37 8.13 -5.41 3.13
N PRO A 38 7.31 -5.27 2.06
CA PRO A 38 6.10 -6.09 1.95
C PRO A 38 6.38 -7.55 1.61
N TRP A 39 7.64 -7.89 1.40
CA TRP A 39 8.05 -9.24 1.05
C TRP A 39 8.93 -9.79 2.15
N SER A 40 8.80 -11.10 2.42
CA SER A 40 9.72 -11.79 3.29
C SER A 40 9.86 -13.21 2.79
N HIS A 41 10.95 -13.84 3.17
CA HIS A 41 11.23 -15.22 2.73
C HIS A 41 10.11 -16.17 3.05
N LYS A 42 9.53 -16.02 4.22
CA LYS A 42 8.56 -16.99 4.72
C LYS A 42 7.13 -16.55 4.51
N ARG A 43 6.91 -15.28 4.19
CA ARG A 43 5.56 -14.73 4.12
C ARG A 43 5.46 -13.79 2.93
N ALA A 44 5.86 -14.30 1.77
CA ALA A 44 5.82 -13.47 0.57
C ALA A 44 4.39 -13.04 0.21
N ASP A 45 3.40 -13.69 0.82
CA ASP A 45 2.00 -13.36 0.56
C ASP A 45 1.46 -12.26 1.47
N TYR A 46 2.29 -11.64 2.29
CA TYR A 46 1.81 -10.61 3.21
C TYR A 46 1.13 -9.47 2.46
N LEU A 47 1.70 -9.03 1.37
CA LEU A 47 1.10 -7.95 0.61
C LEU A 47 -0.26 -8.36 0.07
N GLU A 48 -0.37 -9.56 -0.47
CA GLU A 48 -1.65 -10.05 -0.98
C GLU A 48 -2.68 -10.10 0.14
N ARG A 49 -2.29 -10.60 1.31
CA ARG A 49 -3.21 -10.66 2.44
C ARG A 49 -3.66 -9.27 2.87
N ALA A 50 -2.71 -8.33 2.92
CA ALA A 50 -3.05 -6.96 3.29
C ALA A 50 -4.04 -6.36 2.31
N CYS A 51 -3.81 -6.56 1.02
CA CYS A 51 -4.70 -6.03 0.00
C CYS A 51 -6.09 -6.64 0.11
N ARG A 52 -6.19 -7.94 0.38
CA ARG A 52 -7.50 -8.57 0.50
C ARG A 52 -8.26 -8.05 1.70
N ILE A 53 -7.56 -7.83 2.81
CA ILE A 53 -8.21 -7.26 3.99
C ILE A 53 -8.76 -5.87 3.67
N LEU A 54 -7.95 -5.06 2.99
CA LEU A 54 -8.40 -3.72 2.63
C LEU A 54 -9.62 -3.76 1.73
N MET A 55 -9.62 -4.66 0.75
CA MET A 55 -10.76 -4.75 -0.15
C MET A 55 -12.02 -5.26 0.56
N GLU A 56 -11.86 -6.12 1.56
CA GLU A 56 -13.00 -6.57 2.35
C GLU A 56 -13.60 -5.44 3.18
N HIS A 57 -12.84 -4.39 3.41
CA HIS A 57 -13.27 -3.29 4.24
C HIS A 57 -13.47 -1.99 3.48
N GLY A 58 -13.76 -2.09 2.19
CA GLY A 58 -14.24 -0.94 1.45
C GLY A 58 -13.28 -0.34 0.45
N VAL A 59 -12.06 -0.84 0.35
CA VAL A 59 -11.14 -0.33 -0.66
C VAL A 59 -11.48 -1.03 -1.97
N GLU A 60 -11.86 -0.23 -2.96
CA GLU A 60 -12.34 -0.77 -4.22
C GLU A 60 -11.19 -1.29 -5.08
N PRO A 61 -11.47 -2.25 -5.99
CA PRO A 61 -10.41 -2.82 -6.83
C PRO A 61 -9.71 -1.81 -7.72
N GLU A 62 -10.39 -0.72 -8.05
CA GLU A 62 -9.83 0.32 -8.91
C GLU A 62 -8.97 1.32 -8.16
N ARG A 63 -8.81 1.16 -6.84
CA ARG A 63 -8.08 2.12 -6.03
C ARG A 63 -6.69 2.39 -6.59
N ALA A 64 -6.34 3.66 -6.69
CA ALA A 64 -5.03 4.06 -7.21
C ALA A 64 -3.93 3.64 -6.26
N CYS A 65 -2.96 2.90 -6.77
CA CYS A 65 -1.84 2.37 -6.00
C CYS A 65 -0.55 2.53 -6.78
N GLY A 66 0.55 2.22 -6.14
CA GLY A 66 1.83 2.24 -6.81
C GLY A 66 2.88 1.55 -5.96
N TYR A 67 4.03 1.34 -6.58
CA TYR A 67 5.17 0.86 -5.82
C TYR A 67 6.44 1.46 -6.38
N VAL A 68 7.46 1.53 -5.53
CA VAL A 68 8.76 2.04 -5.90
C VAL A 68 9.80 1.03 -5.47
N GLU A 69 10.61 0.59 -6.42
CA GLU A 69 11.70 -0.35 -6.15
C GLU A 69 13.01 0.41 -6.06
N ASN A 70 13.84 0.01 -5.10
CA ASN A 70 15.21 0.50 -5.00
C ASN A 70 15.28 2.02 -4.80
N ILE A 71 14.45 2.53 -3.91
CA ILE A 71 14.46 3.96 -3.62
C ILE A 71 15.87 4.40 -3.27
N GLY A 72 16.33 5.49 -3.88
CA GLY A 72 17.63 6.06 -3.61
C GLY A 72 18.77 5.42 -4.36
N ARG A 73 18.49 4.49 -5.28
CA ARG A 73 19.51 3.83 -6.09
C ARG A 73 19.34 4.27 -7.53
N ASP A 74 20.38 3.99 -8.32
CA ASP A 74 20.36 4.41 -9.73
C ASP A 74 19.25 3.72 -10.52
N ASP A 75 18.85 2.54 -10.12
CA ASP A 75 17.85 1.76 -10.83
C ASP A 75 16.48 1.86 -10.17
N THR A 76 16.19 2.99 -9.55
CA THR A 76 14.86 3.23 -8.98
C THR A 76 13.80 3.08 -10.05
N LYS A 77 12.75 2.34 -9.72
CA LYS A 77 11.65 2.10 -10.63
C LYS A 77 10.33 2.39 -9.91
N ALA A 78 9.51 3.23 -10.50
CA ALA A 78 8.21 3.59 -9.94
C ALA A 78 7.12 3.18 -10.90
N VAL A 79 6.08 2.53 -10.38
CA VAL A 79 4.96 2.02 -11.17
C VAL A 79 3.67 2.39 -10.47
N THR A 80 2.67 2.81 -11.25
CA THR A 80 1.32 3.05 -10.73
C THR A 80 0.38 2.03 -11.36
N LEU A 81 -0.60 1.55 -10.57
CA LEU A 81 -1.51 0.52 -11.01
C LEU A 81 -2.70 0.48 -10.05
N PRO A 82 -3.82 -0.12 -10.47
CA PRO A 82 -4.95 -0.27 -9.56
C PRO A 82 -4.73 -1.40 -8.55
N MET A 83 -5.52 -1.36 -7.48
CA MET A 83 -5.43 -2.34 -6.40
C MET A 83 -5.55 -3.77 -6.92
N GLU A 84 -6.46 -4.01 -7.85
CA GLU A 84 -6.67 -5.36 -8.35
C GLU A 84 -5.44 -5.93 -9.05
N GLU A 85 -4.59 -5.08 -9.60
CA GLU A 85 -3.33 -5.54 -10.19
C GLU A 85 -2.24 -5.63 -9.13
N LEU A 86 -2.29 -4.76 -8.15
CA LEU A 86 -1.28 -4.79 -7.09
C LEU A 86 -1.31 -6.11 -6.34
N VAL A 87 -2.50 -6.66 -6.13
CA VAL A 87 -2.66 -7.93 -5.40
C VAL A 87 -1.82 -9.04 -6.03
N HIS A 88 -1.66 -9.00 -7.33
CA HIS A 88 -0.94 -10.04 -8.07
C HIS A 88 0.47 -9.64 -8.46
N THR A 89 0.94 -8.50 -7.99
CA THR A 89 2.25 -7.99 -8.38
C THR A 89 3.33 -8.59 -7.50
N PRO A 90 4.36 -9.19 -8.09
CA PRO A 90 5.49 -9.65 -7.29
C PRO A 90 6.29 -8.45 -6.79
N VAL A 91 6.65 -8.48 -5.53
CA VAL A 91 7.45 -7.43 -4.92
C VAL A 91 8.62 -8.08 -4.19
N ASN A 92 9.64 -7.28 -3.88
CA ASN A 92 10.79 -7.79 -3.15
C ASN A 92 11.04 -6.92 -1.93
N MET A 93 12.10 -7.25 -1.19
CA MET A 93 12.37 -6.56 0.07
C MET A 93 12.79 -5.11 -0.11
N PHE A 94 13.09 -4.69 -1.33
CA PHE A 94 13.49 -3.32 -1.61
C PHE A 94 12.34 -2.51 -2.20
N THR A 95 11.13 -3.03 -2.15
CA THR A 95 9.95 -2.38 -2.71
C THR A 95 9.20 -1.66 -1.59
N THR A 96 8.77 -0.44 -1.88
CA THR A 96 7.82 0.28 -1.02
C THR A 96 6.53 0.40 -1.78
N VAL A 97 5.43 0.00 -1.16
CA VAL A 97 4.12 -0.03 -1.81
C VAL A 97 3.27 1.09 -1.22
N PHE A 98 2.55 1.78 -2.10
CA PHE A 98 1.66 2.86 -1.71
C PHE A 98 0.25 2.53 -2.17
N ILE A 99 -0.70 2.64 -1.27
CA ILE A 99 -2.13 2.47 -1.58
C ILE A 99 -2.81 3.76 -1.21
N GLY A 100 -3.46 4.39 -2.20
CA GLY A 100 -4.09 5.67 -1.99
C GLY A 100 -5.36 5.58 -1.18
N ASN A 101 -5.93 6.75 -0.87
CA ASN A 101 -7.25 6.82 -0.26
C ASN A 101 -8.28 7.06 -1.36
N SER A 102 -9.52 7.32 -0.97
CA SER A 102 -10.61 7.46 -1.96
C SER A 102 -10.40 8.66 -2.88
N GLN A 103 -9.56 9.61 -2.49
CA GLN A 103 -9.33 10.81 -3.29
C GLN A 103 -8.09 10.70 -4.17
N THR A 104 -7.32 9.64 -3.99
CA THR A 104 -6.07 9.47 -4.75
C THR A 104 -6.38 9.12 -6.19
N LYS A 105 -5.64 9.75 -7.10
CA LYS A 105 -5.78 9.48 -8.53
C LYS A 105 -4.42 9.28 -9.16
N ILE A 106 -4.40 8.58 -10.28
CA ILE A 106 -3.19 8.44 -11.07
C ILE A 106 -3.25 9.51 -12.15
N ILE A 107 -2.32 10.46 -12.07
CA ILE A 107 -2.26 11.57 -13.01
C ILE A 107 -0.85 11.60 -13.57
N ASP A 108 -0.74 11.46 -14.89
CA ASP A 108 0.56 11.44 -15.58
C ASP A 108 1.50 10.39 -14.98
N GLY A 109 0.95 9.23 -14.64
CA GLY A 109 1.75 8.16 -14.11
C GLY A 109 2.18 8.34 -12.66
N LYS A 110 1.57 9.29 -11.96
CA LYS A 110 1.92 9.56 -10.57
C LYS A 110 0.70 9.48 -9.70
N LEU A 111 0.91 9.05 -8.46
CA LEU A 111 -0.15 9.05 -7.47
C LEU A 111 -0.30 10.44 -6.88
N VAL A 112 -1.50 10.98 -6.94
CA VAL A 112 -1.78 12.31 -6.42
C VAL A 112 -2.93 12.20 -5.44
N THR A 113 -2.68 12.62 -4.21
CA THR A 113 -3.70 12.61 -3.16
C THR A 113 -3.93 14.05 -2.73
N PRO A 114 -5.11 14.62 -3.01
CA PRO A 114 -5.39 15.96 -2.54
C PRO A 114 -5.40 16.01 -1.02
N ARG A 115 -5.08 17.17 -0.50
CA ARG A 115 -5.02 17.30 0.94
C ARG A 115 -6.39 17.37 1.59
N GLY A 116 -7.41 17.47 0.84
CA GLY A 116 -8.74 17.42 1.41
C GLY A 116 -9.23 18.71 1.97
N TYR A 117 -8.42 19.76 1.92
CA TYR A 117 -8.95 21.02 2.24
C TYR A 117 -8.42 21.97 1.28
N HIS A 118 -8.77 22.64 0.97
CA HIS A 118 -8.37 23.38 0.12
C HIS A 118 -9.10 24.25 -0.10
N ILE A 119 -9.06 24.44 0.22
CA ILE A 119 -9.49 25.19 0.12
C ILE A 119 -9.37 25.83 -0.46
#